data_37bcf9a9eee90b79a3f0a1b551e17301
#
_entry.id   37bcf9a9eee90b79a3f0a1b551e17301
#
_cell.length_a   1.000
_cell.length_b   1.000
_cell.length_c   1.000
_cell.angle_alpha   90.00
_cell.angle_beta   90.00
_cell.angle_gamma   90.00
#
_symmetry.space_group_name_H-M   'P 1'
#
loop_
_entity.id
_entity.type
_entity.pdbx_description
1 polymer ?
#
loop_
_entity_poly.entity_id
_entity_poly.type
_entity_poly.pdbx_seq_one_letter_code
_entity_poly.pdbx_strand_id
1 'polypeptide(L)'
;MKSIDRRLFLRYAIQSAAALGLESTVLARLQSAYAAGGAGLPKVLWLAGGACTGCTVSLANRVSASHPTDVGDLLLNTIDLEFHPNLMGAAGQQAVDVLMDASHGPYVLAVEGSVPTAFGGHACVVWSDPGRT
;
A
#
# COMPACT_ATOMS: atom_id res chain seq x y z
N MET A 1 -13.83 12.17 -12.42
CA MET A 1 -12.54 11.69 -12.97
C MET A 1 -12.65 10.18 -13.06
N LYS A 2 -12.35 9.57 -14.22
CA LYS A 2 -12.32 8.09 -14.31
C LYS A 2 -11.20 7.60 -13.43
N SER A 3 -11.50 6.71 -12.48
CA SER A 3 -10.49 5.98 -11.72
C SER A 3 -9.57 5.27 -12.72
N ILE A 4 -8.28 5.48 -12.59
CA ILE A 4 -7.31 4.73 -13.39
C ILE A 4 -7.37 3.30 -12.86
N ASP A 5 -7.92 2.39 -13.64
CA ASP A 5 -7.96 0.98 -13.34
C ASP A 5 -6.50 0.47 -13.12
N ARG A 6 -6.31 -0.38 -12.11
CA ARG A 6 -5.03 -1.03 -11.75
C ARG A 6 -4.33 -1.60 -13.00
N ARG A 7 -5.08 -2.19 -13.94
CA ARG A 7 -4.59 -2.70 -15.22
C ARG A 7 -4.07 -1.60 -16.15
N LEU A 8 -4.73 -0.45 -16.17
CA LEU A 8 -4.35 0.68 -17.00
C LEU A 8 -3.08 1.35 -16.47
N PHE A 9 -2.98 1.53 -15.16
CA PHE A 9 -1.77 2.02 -14.49
C PHE A 9 -0.57 1.14 -14.80
N LEU A 10 -0.73 -0.17 -14.70
CA LEU A 10 0.32 -1.13 -15.03
C LEU A 10 0.76 -1.08 -16.49
N ARG A 11 -0.18 -0.96 -17.43
CA ARG A 11 0.17 -0.81 -18.84
C ARG A 11 1.05 0.42 -19.05
N TYR A 12 0.72 1.55 -18.44
CA TYR A 12 1.52 2.75 -18.53
C TYR A 12 2.87 2.61 -17.82
N ALA A 13 2.91 1.99 -16.64
CA ALA A 13 4.16 1.73 -15.92
C ALA A 13 5.10 0.81 -16.72
N ILE A 14 4.57 -0.24 -17.34
CA ILE A 14 5.34 -1.17 -18.19
C ILE A 14 5.82 -0.46 -19.46
N GLN A 15 4.97 0.33 -20.11
CA GLN A 15 5.37 1.08 -21.31
C GLN A 15 6.44 2.12 -21.02
N SER A 16 6.33 2.84 -19.89
CA SER A 16 7.35 3.80 -19.47
C SER A 16 8.66 3.12 -19.06
N ALA A 17 8.60 1.97 -18.39
CA ALA A 17 9.77 1.18 -18.02
C ALA A 17 10.50 0.60 -19.25
N ALA A 18 9.75 0.14 -20.25
CA ALA A 18 10.30 -0.30 -21.54
C ALA A 18 10.95 0.87 -22.31
N ALA A 19 10.35 2.05 -22.27
CA ALA A 19 10.92 3.27 -22.87
C ALA A 19 12.21 3.73 -22.17
N LEU A 20 12.39 3.40 -20.89
CA LEU A 20 13.58 3.69 -20.09
C LEU A 20 14.68 2.62 -20.20
N GLY A 21 14.50 1.59 -21.05
CA GLY A 21 15.49 0.55 -21.30
C GLY A 21 15.68 -0.44 -20.15
N LEU A 22 14.68 -0.59 -19.27
CA LEU A 22 14.69 -1.63 -18.24
C LEU A 22 14.64 -3.02 -18.91
N GLU A 23 15.49 -3.93 -18.42
CA GLU A 23 15.58 -5.28 -18.97
C GLU A 23 14.22 -5.98 -18.97
N SER A 24 13.94 -6.70 -20.05
CA SER A 24 12.71 -7.46 -20.26
C SER A 24 12.41 -8.47 -19.12
N THR A 25 13.45 -8.95 -18.46
CA THR A 25 13.35 -9.83 -17.30
C THR A 25 12.72 -9.18 -16.06
N VAL A 26 13.01 -7.89 -15.82
CA VAL A 26 12.39 -7.12 -14.71
C VAL A 26 10.91 -6.88 -15.02
N LEU A 27 10.60 -6.52 -16.27
CA LEU A 27 9.23 -6.32 -16.71
C LEU A 27 8.40 -7.61 -16.63
N ALA A 28 8.96 -8.74 -17.04
CA ALA A 28 8.30 -10.04 -16.94
C ALA A 28 8.05 -10.47 -15.49
N ARG A 29 9.01 -10.20 -14.58
CA ARG A 29 8.84 -10.42 -13.13
C ARG A 29 7.77 -9.52 -12.53
N LEU A 30 7.74 -8.25 -12.88
CA LEU A 30 6.68 -7.33 -12.45
C LEU A 30 5.32 -7.78 -12.99
N GLN A 31 5.22 -8.20 -14.25
CA GLN A 31 3.98 -8.72 -14.82
C GLN A 31 3.51 -10.01 -14.14
N SER A 32 4.42 -10.97 -13.89
CA SER A 32 4.07 -12.22 -13.22
C SER A 32 3.71 -12.02 -11.75
N ALA A 33 4.42 -11.15 -11.03
CA ALA A 33 4.11 -10.79 -9.66
C ALA A 33 2.73 -10.11 -9.55
N TYR A 34 2.39 -9.24 -10.50
CA TYR A 34 1.07 -8.60 -10.54
C TYR A 34 -0.05 -9.54 -11.01
N ALA A 35 0.22 -10.46 -11.92
CA ALA A 35 -0.74 -11.46 -12.35
C ALA A 35 -1.01 -12.51 -11.24
N ALA A 36 0.00 -12.81 -10.42
CA ALA A 36 -0.11 -13.62 -9.22
C ALA A 36 -0.61 -12.81 -8.01
N GLY A 37 -0.51 -11.48 -8.08
CA GLY A 37 -0.73 -10.57 -6.96
C GLY A 37 -2.14 -10.60 -6.42
N GLY A 38 -2.23 -10.83 -5.13
CA GLY A 38 -3.43 -10.72 -4.32
C GLY A 38 -4.28 -11.96 -4.18
N ALA A 39 -4.21 -12.94 -5.05
CA ALA A 39 -4.99 -14.16 -4.92
C ALA A 39 -4.45 -15.04 -3.77
N GLY A 40 -4.99 -14.82 -2.56
CA GLY A 40 -4.67 -15.61 -1.37
C GLY A 40 -3.61 -15.04 -0.43
N LEU A 41 -3.02 -13.89 -0.75
CA LEU A 41 -2.14 -13.17 0.20
C LEU A 41 -2.97 -12.45 1.28
N PRO A 42 -2.48 -12.38 2.52
CA PRO A 42 -3.16 -11.64 3.57
C PRO A 42 -3.19 -10.14 3.23
N LYS A 43 -4.40 -9.59 3.16
CA LYS A 43 -4.62 -8.16 2.96
C LYS A 43 -4.14 -7.38 4.17
N VAL A 44 -3.37 -6.33 3.96
CA VAL A 44 -2.83 -5.48 5.03
C VAL A 44 -3.25 -4.03 4.80
N LEU A 45 -3.80 -3.43 5.85
CA LEU A 45 -4.06 -1.99 5.94
C LEU A 45 -3.09 -1.40 6.96
N TRP A 46 -2.27 -0.44 6.53
CA TRP A 46 -1.31 0.24 7.40
C TRP A 46 -1.77 1.66 7.68
N LEU A 47 -2.03 1.96 8.96
CA LEU A 47 -2.40 3.30 9.40
C LEU A 47 -1.24 3.94 10.17
N ALA A 48 -0.98 5.21 9.90
CA ALA A 48 -0.07 6.03 10.69
C ALA A 48 -0.89 6.84 11.71
N GLY A 49 -0.70 6.54 12.97
CA GLY A 49 -1.24 7.32 14.09
C GLY A 49 -0.28 8.45 14.50
N GLY A 50 -0.01 8.62 15.79
CA GLY A 50 1.03 9.51 16.29
C GLY A 50 2.42 8.92 16.02
N ALA A 51 2.81 8.85 14.76
CA ALA A 51 4.00 8.15 14.27
C ALA A 51 5.08 9.11 13.77
N CYS A 52 6.33 8.67 13.83
CA CYS A 52 7.48 9.38 13.26
C CYS A 52 7.89 8.87 11.87
N THR A 53 7.11 7.96 11.28
CA THR A 53 7.43 7.22 10.04
C THR A 53 8.63 6.26 10.13
N GLY A 54 9.20 6.08 11.31
CA GLY A 54 10.37 5.22 11.51
C GLY A 54 10.10 3.75 11.21
N CYS A 55 8.90 3.24 11.51
CA CYS A 55 8.52 1.87 11.18
C CYS A 55 8.36 1.68 9.66
N THR A 56 7.80 2.67 8.96
CA THR A 56 7.72 2.69 7.51
C THR A 56 9.10 2.68 6.86
N VAL A 57 10.03 3.51 7.36
CA VAL A 57 11.42 3.55 6.87
C VAL A 57 12.13 2.23 7.16
N SER A 58 11.94 1.66 8.34
CA SER A 58 12.49 0.34 8.70
C SER A 58 11.97 -0.76 7.78
N LEU A 59 10.67 -0.76 7.48
CA LEU A 59 10.06 -1.69 6.54
C LEU A 59 10.67 -1.54 5.14
N ALA A 60 10.80 -0.30 4.65
CA ALA A 60 11.35 0.00 3.33
C ALA A 60 12.83 -0.41 3.19
N ASN A 61 13.59 -0.36 4.28
CA ASN A 61 15.00 -0.75 4.34
C ASN A 61 15.22 -2.21 4.75
N ARG A 62 14.16 -3.02 4.79
CA ARG A 62 14.28 -4.42 5.17
C ARG A 62 15.20 -5.18 4.21
N VAL A 63 16.18 -5.87 4.79
CA VAL A 63 17.04 -6.86 4.11
C VAL A 63 17.16 -8.09 4.97
N SER A 64 16.98 -9.27 4.40
CA SER A 64 17.05 -10.56 5.09
C SER A 64 17.74 -11.61 4.21
N ALA A 65 18.43 -12.54 4.84
CA ALA A 65 19.00 -13.71 4.16
C ALA A 65 17.94 -14.78 3.82
N SER A 66 16.76 -14.71 4.42
CA SER A 66 15.64 -15.63 4.18
C SER A 66 14.45 -14.88 3.61
N HIS A 67 13.61 -15.59 2.86
CA HIS A 67 12.36 -15.04 2.31
C HIS A 67 11.39 -14.58 3.42
N PRO A 68 10.76 -13.38 3.26
CA PRO A 68 10.97 -12.35 2.24
C PRO A 68 12.32 -11.63 2.41
N THR A 69 13.10 -11.54 1.33
CA THR A 69 14.47 -11.02 1.37
C THR A 69 14.56 -9.51 1.50
N ASP A 70 13.61 -8.80 0.94
CA ASP A 70 13.52 -7.35 0.97
C ASP A 70 12.05 -6.90 0.95
N VAL A 71 11.82 -5.59 0.93
CA VAL A 71 10.47 -5.03 0.90
C VAL A 71 9.73 -5.36 -0.40
N GLY A 72 10.42 -5.43 -1.53
CA GLY A 72 9.82 -5.81 -2.80
C GLY A 72 9.28 -7.23 -2.76
N ASP A 73 10.09 -8.17 -2.27
CA ASP A 73 9.71 -9.56 -2.07
C ASP A 73 8.54 -9.69 -1.07
N LEU A 74 8.56 -8.92 0.01
CA LEU A 74 7.46 -8.87 0.97
C LEU A 74 6.15 -8.44 0.32
N LEU A 75 6.16 -7.32 -0.42
CA LEU A 75 4.96 -6.73 -1.02
C LEU A 75 4.44 -7.49 -2.25
N LEU A 76 5.28 -8.24 -2.93
CA LEU A 76 4.90 -8.97 -4.12
C LEU A 76 4.47 -10.41 -3.83
N ASN A 77 5.07 -11.04 -2.81
CA ASN A 77 4.97 -12.47 -2.61
C ASN A 77 4.45 -12.89 -1.22
N THR A 78 4.34 -11.96 -0.26
CA THR A 78 4.01 -12.33 1.13
C THR A 78 2.75 -11.64 1.63
N ILE A 79 2.54 -10.36 1.31
CA ILE A 79 1.37 -9.58 1.76
C ILE A 79 0.76 -8.80 0.61
N ASP A 80 -0.54 -8.56 0.68
CA ASP A 80 -1.25 -7.63 -0.19
C ASP A 80 -1.45 -6.32 0.56
N LEU A 81 -0.50 -5.38 0.40
CA LEU A 81 -0.56 -4.06 1.06
C LEU A 81 -1.51 -3.15 0.31
N GLU A 82 -2.77 -3.14 0.72
CA GLU A 82 -3.84 -2.38 0.08
C GLU A 82 -3.81 -0.89 0.43
N PHE A 83 -3.45 -0.56 1.67
CA PHE A 83 -3.38 0.82 2.13
C PHE A 83 -2.11 1.08 2.94
N HIS A 84 -1.37 2.13 2.57
CA HIS A 84 -0.24 2.64 3.32
C HIS A 84 -0.05 4.14 3.03
N PRO A 85 -0.09 5.03 4.03
CA PRO A 85 -0.17 6.48 3.80
C PRO A 85 1.05 7.06 3.06
N ASN A 86 2.23 6.44 3.19
CA ASN A 86 3.47 6.95 2.62
C ASN A 86 3.97 6.16 1.39
N LEU A 87 3.48 4.94 1.15
CA LEU A 87 3.94 4.08 0.04
C LEU A 87 2.94 4.00 -1.10
N MET A 88 1.68 4.37 -0.87
CA MET A 88 0.65 4.37 -1.91
C MET A 88 0.73 5.62 -2.79
N GLY A 89 0.31 5.49 -4.04
CA GLY A 89 0.23 6.62 -4.97
C GLY A 89 -1.07 7.42 -4.91
N ALA A 90 -2.07 6.94 -4.15
CA ALA A 90 -3.35 7.62 -3.98
C ALA A 90 -3.25 8.72 -2.90
N ALA A 91 -3.97 9.82 -3.08
CA ALA A 91 -4.02 10.93 -2.13
C ALA A 91 -5.44 11.53 -2.03
N GLY A 92 -5.73 12.22 -0.94
CA GLY A 92 -7.03 12.86 -0.71
C GLY A 92 -8.19 11.87 -0.72
N GLN A 93 -9.30 12.21 -1.38
CA GLN A 93 -10.48 11.35 -1.44
C GLN A 93 -10.19 9.99 -2.06
N GLN A 94 -9.29 9.92 -3.03
CA GLN A 94 -8.90 8.64 -3.65
C GLN A 94 -8.24 7.68 -2.64
N ALA A 95 -7.44 8.19 -1.71
CA ALA A 95 -6.85 7.37 -0.65
C ALA A 95 -7.93 6.88 0.33
N VAL A 96 -8.91 7.71 0.65
CA VAL A 96 -10.05 7.33 1.49
C VAL A 96 -10.87 6.23 0.82
N ASP A 97 -11.16 6.36 -0.46
CA ASP A 97 -11.92 5.37 -1.23
C ASP A 97 -11.20 4.01 -1.24
N VAL A 98 -9.86 4.02 -1.44
CA VAL A 98 -9.04 2.80 -1.34
C VAL A 98 -9.11 2.18 0.06
N LEU A 99 -9.00 2.97 1.13
CA LEU A 99 -9.08 2.48 2.50
C LEU A 99 -10.46 1.86 2.79
N MET A 100 -11.53 2.53 2.36
CA MET A 100 -12.89 2.05 2.58
C MET A 100 -13.15 0.75 1.80
N ASP A 101 -12.75 0.69 0.54
CA ASP A 101 -12.89 -0.53 -0.27
C ASP A 101 -12.08 -1.70 0.31
N ALA A 102 -10.84 -1.42 0.72
CA ALA A 102 -9.95 -2.43 1.30
C ALA A 102 -10.41 -2.93 2.67
N SER A 103 -11.18 -2.13 3.42
CA SER A 103 -11.74 -2.52 4.72
C SER A 103 -12.89 -3.55 4.62
N HIS A 104 -13.40 -3.82 3.42
CA HIS A 104 -14.41 -4.86 3.22
C HIS A 104 -13.75 -6.25 3.23
N GLY A 105 -14.23 -7.14 4.11
CA GLY A 105 -13.71 -8.48 4.29
C GLY A 105 -12.57 -8.58 5.31
N PRO A 106 -11.89 -9.72 5.40
CA PRO A 106 -10.82 -9.93 6.37
C PRO A 106 -9.55 -9.18 5.96
N TYR A 107 -8.91 -8.52 6.93
CA TYR A 107 -7.62 -7.85 6.76
C TYR A 107 -6.82 -7.87 8.05
N VAL A 108 -5.52 -7.62 7.94
CA VAL A 108 -4.62 -7.36 9.06
C VAL A 108 -4.45 -5.85 9.17
N LEU A 109 -4.75 -5.30 10.35
CA LEU A 109 -4.52 -3.88 10.62
C LEU A 109 -3.15 -3.70 11.27
N ALA A 110 -2.26 -2.98 10.60
CA ALA A 110 -1.01 -2.49 11.17
C ALA A 110 -1.17 -1.01 11.55
N VAL A 111 -0.81 -0.65 12.78
CA VAL A 111 -0.84 0.74 13.25
C VAL A 111 0.57 1.16 13.61
N GLU A 112 1.09 2.17 12.92
CA GLU A 112 2.37 2.77 13.21
C GLU A 112 2.21 3.88 14.23
N GLY A 113 2.95 3.77 15.35
CA GLY A 113 2.92 4.74 16.42
C GLY A 113 1.76 4.55 17.40
N SER A 114 1.39 5.62 18.09
CA SER A 114 0.31 5.61 19.07
C SER A 114 -1.04 5.94 18.44
N VAL A 115 -2.11 5.43 19.06
CA VAL A 115 -3.48 5.85 18.72
C VAL A 115 -3.88 6.97 19.70
N PRO A 116 -3.90 8.25 19.27
CA PRO A 116 -4.27 9.35 20.14
C PRO A 116 -5.76 9.27 20.51
N THR A 117 -6.04 9.25 21.80
CA THR A 117 -7.43 9.25 22.33
C THR A 117 -7.84 10.59 22.92
N ALA A 118 -6.88 11.49 23.14
CA ALA A 118 -7.16 12.83 23.65
C ALA A 118 -8.04 13.63 22.65
N PHE A 119 -8.80 14.57 23.20
CA PHE A 119 -9.74 15.41 22.43
C PHE A 119 -10.77 14.59 21.63
N GLY A 120 -11.22 13.44 22.18
CA GLY A 120 -12.14 12.56 21.46
C GLY A 120 -11.56 11.91 20.20
N GLY A 121 -10.22 11.81 20.10
CA GLY A 121 -9.52 11.27 18.93
C GLY A 121 -9.21 12.28 17.83
N HIS A 122 -9.67 13.53 17.97
CA HIS A 122 -9.50 14.57 16.94
C HIS A 122 -8.03 15.00 16.71
N ALA A 123 -7.10 14.58 17.59
CA ALA A 123 -5.68 14.85 17.41
C ALA A 123 -5.03 14.04 16.26
N CYS A 124 -5.68 12.97 15.80
CA CYS A 124 -5.22 12.16 14.68
C CYS A 124 -6.44 11.60 13.94
N VAL A 125 -6.81 12.23 12.85
CA VAL A 125 -7.95 11.85 12.03
C VAL A 125 -7.44 11.38 10.67
N VAL A 126 -7.68 10.14 10.34
CA VAL A 126 -7.34 9.58 9.01
C VAL A 126 -8.33 10.09 7.97
N TRP A 127 -9.59 10.19 8.36
CA TRP A 127 -10.67 10.68 7.52
C TRP A 127 -11.83 11.17 8.41
N SER A 128 -12.52 12.21 7.98
CA SER A 128 -13.74 12.71 8.62
C SER A 128 -14.90 12.62 7.63
N ASP A 129 -15.96 11.91 8.03
CA ASP A 129 -17.22 11.92 7.28
C ASP A 129 -17.95 13.24 7.58
N PRO A 130 -18.14 14.13 6.59
CA PRO A 130 -18.86 15.37 6.82
C PRO A 130 -20.33 15.20 7.20
N GLY A 131 -20.87 13.99 7.10
CA GLY A 131 -22.23 13.62 7.52
C GLY A 131 -22.33 12.98 8.91
N ARG A 132 -21.21 12.70 9.58
CA ARG A 132 -21.13 12.16 10.95
C ARG A 132 -20.40 13.14 11.86
N THR A 133 -21.11 14.10 12.36
CA THR A 133 -20.70 14.94 13.51
C THR A 133 -21.25 14.39 14.80
#